data_1a9222515173dd17ca00e0f956ad51e2
#
_entry.id   1a9222515173dd17ca00e0f956ad51e2
#
_cell.length_a   1.000
_cell.length_b   1.000
_cell.length_c   1.000
_cell.angle_alpha   90.00
_cell.angle_beta   90.00
_cell.angle_gamma   90.00
#
_symmetry.space_group_name_H-M   'P 1'
#
loop_
_entity.id
_entity.type
_entity.pdbx_description
1 polymer ?
#
loop_
_entity_poly.entity_id
_entity_poly.type
_entity_poly.pdbx_seq_one_letter_code
_entity_poly.pdbx_strand_id
1 'polypeptide(L)'
;KKSDASSKKVEITNVSYDPTRELYAEYNKIFQKHWKEKAGQDVSIIQSHGGSGKQALEVANGLQADVVTLALEGDVDAIKDAGLIDDGYVNEFERDSSPYTSSIVFLVRKGNPKKILDWSDLLRNDVGVITPNPKTSGGARWNYLAAWAYADKLYNGDETQIEAFIKKLYENVLVLDSGARGATTS
;
A
#
# COMPACT_ATOMS: atom_id res chain seq x y z
N LYS A 1 -50.63 4.27 12.47
CA LYS A 1 -49.87 3.66 11.37
C LYS A 1 -48.40 3.97 11.66
N LYS A 2 -47.65 2.99 12.18
CA LYS A 2 -46.18 3.06 12.24
C LYS A 2 -45.74 2.93 10.78
N SER A 3 -45.07 3.93 10.27
CA SER A 3 -44.36 3.84 9.02
C SER A 3 -43.20 2.89 9.24
N ASP A 4 -43.22 1.75 8.60
CA ASP A 4 -42.05 0.89 8.38
C ASP A 4 -41.03 1.72 7.59
N ALA A 5 -40.13 2.38 8.32
CA ALA A 5 -38.89 2.83 7.75
C ALA A 5 -38.04 1.57 7.55
N SER A 6 -38.23 0.90 6.42
CA SER A 6 -37.28 -0.08 5.91
C SER A 6 -35.91 0.59 5.95
N SER A 7 -35.06 0.22 6.88
CA SER A 7 -33.70 0.73 6.96
C SER A 7 -33.00 0.32 5.67
N LYS A 8 -32.87 1.26 4.72
CA LYS A 8 -32.12 1.00 3.50
C LYS A 8 -30.72 0.56 3.92
N LYS A 9 -30.38 -0.67 3.60
CA LYS A 9 -29.02 -1.17 3.76
C LYS A 9 -28.12 -0.25 2.92
N VAL A 10 -27.14 0.36 3.54
CA VAL A 10 -26.12 1.17 2.88
C VAL A 10 -24.98 0.28 2.49
N GLU A 11 -24.43 0.49 1.32
CA GLU A 11 -23.24 -0.17 0.83
C GLU A 11 -22.13 0.85 0.65
N ILE A 12 -20.92 0.52 1.11
CA ILE A 12 -19.71 1.33 0.98
C ILE A 12 -18.64 0.48 0.31
N THR A 13 -18.01 1.01 -0.74
CA THR A 13 -16.86 0.39 -1.40
C THR A 13 -15.57 1.01 -0.89
N ASN A 14 -14.73 0.20 -0.21
CA ASN A 14 -13.40 0.60 0.21
C ASN A 14 -12.35 0.00 -0.73
N VAL A 15 -11.60 0.84 -1.40
CA VAL A 15 -10.49 0.47 -2.28
C VAL A 15 -9.18 0.72 -1.53
N SER A 16 -8.41 -0.34 -1.29
CA SER A 16 -7.17 -0.26 -0.52
C SER A 16 -6.02 -1.01 -1.18
N TYR A 17 -4.79 -0.71 -0.74
CA TYR A 17 -3.65 -1.45 -1.26
C TYR A 17 -3.47 -2.80 -0.53
N ASP A 18 -2.78 -3.72 -1.19
CA ASP A 18 -2.79 -5.16 -0.93
C ASP A 18 -2.44 -5.59 0.53
N PRO A 19 -1.43 -5.01 1.22
CA PRO A 19 -1.08 -5.43 2.59
C PRO A 19 -2.15 -5.18 3.66
N THR A 20 -3.18 -4.39 3.36
CA THR A 20 -4.21 -4.00 4.33
C THR A 20 -5.44 -4.90 4.33
N ARG A 21 -5.41 -5.98 3.58
CA ARG A 21 -6.54 -6.92 3.41
C ARG A 21 -7.07 -7.43 4.76
N GLU A 22 -6.18 -7.96 5.59
CA GLU A 22 -6.55 -8.51 6.89
C GLU A 22 -6.98 -7.42 7.88
N LEU A 23 -6.30 -6.27 7.85
CA LEU A 23 -6.69 -5.11 8.66
C LEU A 23 -8.14 -4.73 8.39
N TYR A 24 -8.52 -4.54 7.14
CA TYR A 24 -9.90 -4.14 6.80
C TYR A 24 -10.91 -5.25 6.99
N ALA A 25 -10.54 -6.51 6.86
CA ALA A 25 -11.43 -7.62 7.18
C ALA A 25 -11.91 -7.57 8.66
N GLU A 26 -11.02 -7.19 9.58
CA GLU A 26 -11.37 -7.04 10.99
C GLU A 26 -12.01 -5.66 11.29
N TYR A 27 -11.44 -4.58 10.76
CA TYR A 27 -11.95 -3.23 10.96
C TYR A 27 -13.40 -3.07 10.51
N ASN A 28 -13.76 -3.65 9.36
CA ASN A 28 -15.12 -3.55 8.82
C ASN A 28 -16.16 -4.15 9.76
N LYS A 29 -15.86 -5.25 10.46
CA LYS A 29 -16.77 -5.85 11.45
C LYS A 29 -17.01 -4.88 12.61
N ILE A 30 -15.95 -4.23 13.09
CA ILE A 30 -16.01 -3.25 14.17
C ILE A 30 -16.83 -2.03 13.73
N PHE A 31 -16.55 -1.52 12.52
CA PHE A 31 -17.26 -0.37 11.97
C PHE A 31 -18.75 -0.66 11.75
N GLN A 32 -19.10 -1.81 11.19
CA GLN A 32 -20.50 -2.22 10.98
C GLN A 32 -21.27 -2.25 12.31
N LYS A 33 -20.68 -2.81 13.36
CA LYS A 33 -21.29 -2.83 14.71
C LYS A 33 -21.44 -1.43 15.25
N HIS A 34 -20.38 -0.62 15.22
CA HIS A 34 -20.39 0.77 15.68
C HIS A 34 -21.47 1.60 14.97
N TRP A 35 -21.55 1.49 13.66
CA TRP A 35 -22.52 2.25 12.87
C TRP A 35 -23.95 1.83 13.16
N LYS A 36 -24.18 0.53 13.33
CA LYS A 36 -25.48 0.00 13.73
C LYS A 36 -25.91 0.54 15.09
N GLU A 37 -25.01 0.59 16.07
CA GLU A 37 -25.28 1.13 17.41
C GLU A 37 -25.51 2.64 17.38
N LYS A 38 -24.71 3.38 16.60
CA LYS A 38 -24.75 4.85 16.51
C LYS A 38 -25.92 5.38 15.69
N ALA A 39 -26.17 4.79 14.52
CA ALA A 39 -27.10 5.30 13.51
C ALA A 39 -28.35 4.42 13.33
N GLY A 40 -28.41 3.23 13.94
CA GLY A 40 -29.48 2.26 13.75
C GLY A 40 -29.52 1.63 12.35
N GLN A 41 -28.50 1.89 11.51
CA GLN A 41 -28.45 1.53 10.10
C GLN A 41 -27.49 0.37 9.85
N ASP A 42 -27.90 -0.58 9.03
CA ASP A 42 -27.01 -1.65 8.57
C ASP A 42 -26.15 -1.15 7.39
N VAL A 43 -24.84 -1.38 7.45
CA VAL A 43 -23.88 -1.07 6.40
C VAL A 43 -23.21 -2.35 5.89
N SER A 44 -23.09 -2.46 4.57
CA SER A 44 -22.31 -3.49 3.88
C SER A 44 -21.04 -2.84 3.33
N ILE A 45 -19.90 -3.50 3.50
CA ILE A 45 -18.63 -2.95 2.99
C ILE A 45 -18.05 -3.90 1.97
N ILE A 46 -17.95 -3.44 0.73
CA ILE A 46 -17.25 -4.10 -0.36
C ILE A 46 -15.78 -3.70 -0.29
N GLN A 47 -14.90 -4.69 -0.43
CA GLN A 47 -13.45 -4.48 -0.41
C GLN A 47 -12.83 -4.79 -1.77
N SER A 48 -12.03 -3.85 -2.27
CA SER A 48 -11.09 -4.09 -3.36
C SER A 48 -9.66 -3.94 -2.86
N HIS A 49 -8.82 -4.94 -3.09
CA HIS A 49 -7.42 -4.93 -2.70
C HIS A 49 -6.52 -5.22 -3.89
N GLY A 50 -5.44 -4.47 -4.03
CA GLY A 50 -4.47 -4.64 -5.10
C GLY A 50 -3.24 -3.78 -4.90
N GLY A 51 -2.34 -3.74 -5.88
CA GLY A 51 -1.21 -2.80 -5.86
C GLY A 51 -1.72 -1.35 -5.83
N SER A 52 -1.11 -0.50 -5.01
CA SER A 52 -1.58 0.87 -4.76
C SER A 52 -1.77 1.69 -6.05
N GLY A 53 -0.73 1.74 -6.91
CA GLY A 53 -0.82 2.46 -8.17
C GLY A 53 -1.84 1.85 -9.16
N LYS A 54 -2.03 0.52 -9.13
CA LYS A 54 -3.08 -0.14 -9.90
C LYS A 54 -4.46 0.29 -9.44
N GLN A 55 -4.71 0.27 -8.12
CA GLN A 55 -5.98 0.69 -7.52
C GLN A 55 -6.29 2.16 -7.82
N ALA A 56 -5.27 3.05 -7.71
CA ALA A 56 -5.42 4.45 -8.07
C ALA A 56 -5.89 4.62 -9.53
N LEU A 57 -5.24 3.92 -10.46
CA LEU A 57 -5.59 3.97 -11.87
C LEU A 57 -6.98 3.42 -12.16
N GLU A 58 -7.39 2.33 -11.51
CA GLU A 58 -8.73 1.77 -11.67
C GLU A 58 -9.82 2.73 -11.18
N VAL A 59 -9.60 3.41 -10.03
CA VAL A 59 -10.54 4.42 -9.53
C VAL A 59 -10.59 5.63 -10.47
N ALA A 60 -9.44 6.14 -10.90
CA ALA A 60 -9.37 7.26 -11.86
C ALA A 60 -10.06 6.93 -13.19
N ASN A 61 -10.12 5.65 -13.59
CA ASN A 61 -10.80 5.16 -14.79
C ASN A 61 -12.25 4.69 -14.55
N GLY A 62 -12.83 4.94 -13.38
CA GLY A 62 -14.25 4.75 -13.12
C GLY A 62 -14.64 3.57 -12.22
N LEU A 63 -13.68 2.89 -11.56
CA LEU A 63 -14.03 1.99 -10.47
C LEU A 63 -14.69 2.80 -9.36
N GLN A 64 -15.93 2.45 -9.02
CA GLN A 64 -16.67 3.14 -7.97
C GLN A 64 -16.04 2.86 -6.60
N ALA A 65 -15.68 3.91 -5.90
CA ALA A 65 -15.12 3.85 -4.56
C ALA A 65 -15.71 4.98 -3.69
N ASP A 66 -16.07 4.65 -2.47
CA ASP A 66 -16.50 5.64 -1.48
C ASP A 66 -15.33 6.03 -0.58
N VAL A 67 -14.38 5.12 -0.39
CA VAL A 67 -13.16 5.33 0.39
C VAL A 67 -11.97 4.73 -0.36
N VAL A 68 -10.86 5.47 -0.37
CA VAL A 68 -9.57 4.96 -0.86
C VAL A 68 -8.52 5.05 0.25
N THR A 69 -7.72 4.00 0.42
CA THR A 69 -6.57 3.99 1.33
C THR A 69 -5.38 3.35 0.63
N LEU A 70 -4.49 4.20 0.15
CA LEU A 70 -3.38 3.82 -0.71
C LEU A 70 -2.03 4.02 -0.01
N ALA A 71 -0.96 3.54 -0.62
CA ALA A 71 0.36 3.52 0.01
C ALA A 71 1.12 4.85 -0.09
N LEU A 72 0.78 5.70 -1.07
CA LEU A 72 1.48 6.94 -1.34
C LEU A 72 0.48 8.07 -1.63
N GLU A 73 0.83 9.27 -1.22
CA GLU A 73 0.11 10.51 -1.56
C GLU A 73 -0.07 10.66 -3.08
N GLY A 74 0.99 10.46 -3.87
CA GLY A 74 0.91 10.56 -5.32
C GLY A 74 -0.04 9.57 -6.00
N ASP A 75 -0.37 8.43 -5.37
CA ASP A 75 -1.42 7.55 -5.86
C ASP A 75 -2.82 8.12 -5.58
N VAL A 76 -3.01 8.84 -4.46
CA VAL A 76 -4.24 9.56 -4.15
C VAL A 76 -4.38 10.80 -5.02
N ASP A 77 -3.27 11.53 -5.27
CA ASP A 77 -3.22 12.67 -6.18
C ASP A 77 -3.66 12.30 -7.59
N ALA A 78 -3.32 11.12 -8.09
CA ALA A 78 -3.80 10.67 -9.40
C ALA A 78 -5.33 10.56 -9.46
N ILE A 79 -6.00 10.23 -8.35
CA ILE A 79 -7.47 10.19 -8.25
C ILE A 79 -8.02 11.62 -8.14
N LYS A 80 -7.35 12.50 -7.38
CA LYS A 80 -7.68 13.92 -7.28
C LYS A 80 -7.58 14.60 -8.66
N ASP A 81 -6.51 14.35 -9.40
CA ASP A 81 -6.31 14.91 -10.73
C ASP A 81 -7.36 14.45 -11.75
N ALA A 82 -7.99 13.30 -11.50
CA ALA A 82 -9.19 12.85 -12.22
C ALA A 82 -10.49 13.54 -11.77
N GLY A 83 -10.42 14.46 -10.79
CA GLY A 83 -11.58 15.22 -10.30
C GLY A 83 -12.50 14.44 -9.36
N LEU A 84 -12.00 13.38 -8.72
CA LEU A 84 -12.80 12.49 -7.87
C LEU A 84 -12.57 12.70 -6.36
N ILE A 85 -11.58 13.49 -5.97
CA ILE A 85 -11.26 13.88 -4.59
C ILE A 85 -10.99 15.39 -4.58
N ASP A 86 -11.40 16.07 -3.53
CA ASP A 86 -11.16 17.50 -3.34
C ASP A 86 -9.69 17.82 -3.05
N ASP A 87 -9.21 18.99 -3.46
CA ASP A 87 -7.81 19.42 -3.29
C ASP A 87 -7.34 19.46 -1.83
N GLY A 88 -8.25 19.64 -0.87
CA GLY A 88 -7.94 19.76 0.56
C GLY A 88 -7.80 18.43 1.31
N TYR A 89 -7.91 17.29 0.66
CA TYR A 89 -8.01 15.97 1.31
C TYR A 89 -6.87 15.66 2.30
N VAL A 90 -5.66 16.14 2.05
CA VAL A 90 -4.48 15.92 2.92
C VAL A 90 -4.70 16.53 4.31
N ASN A 91 -5.41 17.65 4.38
CA ASN A 91 -5.66 18.39 5.62
C ASN A 91 -7.02 18.10 6.26
N GLU A 92 -7.79 17.16 5.75
CA GLU A 92 -9.13 16.86 6.26
C GLU A 92 -9.08 16.11 7.59
N PHE A 93 -8.08 15.27 7.79
CA PHE A 93 -7.84 14.54 9.02
C PHE A 93 -6.43 14.77 9.55
N GLU A 94 -6.22 14.46 10.83
CA GLU A 94 -4.90 14.52 11.46
C GLU A 94 -3.88 13.65 10.70
N ARG A 95 -2.58 14.02 10.84
CA ARG A 95 -1.46 13.29 10.25
C ARG A 95 -1.53 13.15 8.73
N ASP A 96 -1.86 14.24 8.07
CA ASP A 96 -1.96 14.30 6.61
C ASP A 96 -2.96 13.27 6.06
N SER A 97 -4.08 13.10 6.75
CA SER A 97 -5.12 12.10 6.45
C SER A 97 -4.60 10.66 6.36
N SER A 98 -3.50 10.36 7.07
CA SER A 98 -2.88 9.02 7.11
C SER A 98 -3.38 8.21 8.30
N PRO A 99 -4.21 7.17 8.10
CA PRO A 99 -4.80 6.40 9.21
C PRO A 99 -3.79 5.51 9.93
N TYR A 100 -2.67 5.18 9.30
CA TYR A 100 -1.59 4.33 9.86
C TYR A 100 -0.26 4.57 9.12
N THR A 101 0.82 4.10 9.72
CA THR A 101 2.17 4.09 9.14
C THR A 101 2.73 2.67 9.09
N SER A 102 3.77 2.45 8.28
CA SER A 102 4.46 1.17 8.16
C SER A 102 5.97 1.37 8.05
N SER A 103 6.70 0.26 7.98
CA SER A 103 8.16 0.27 7.81
C SER A 103 8.58 -0.78 6.79
N ILE A 104 9.70 -0.53 6.10
CA ILE A 104 10.34 -1.52 5.24
C ILE A 104 11.24 -2.41 6.10
N VAL A 105 11.08 -3.72 5.93
CA VAL A 105 11.87 -4.73 6.64
C VAL A 105 12.34 -5.83 5.69
N PHE A 106 13.40 -6.53 6.04
CA PHE A 106 13.83 -7.73 5.33
C PHE A 106 13.12 -8.96 5.90
N LEU A 107 12.36 -9.65 5.06
CA LEU A 107 11.88 -10.98 5.38
C LEU A 107 12.93 -12.00 4.94
N VAL A 108 13.46 -12.71 5.90
CA VAL A 108 14.52 -13.71 5.65
C VAL A 108 14.07 -15.10 6.11
N ARG A 109 14.67 -16.15 5.56
CA ARG A 109 14.41 -17.53 5.99
C ARG A 109 14.75 -17.70 7.47
N LYS A 110 14.05 -18.59 8.15
CA LYS A 110 14.25 -18.88 9.57
C LYS A 110 15.73 -19.13 9.88
N GLY A 111 16.24 -18.41 10.87
CA GLY A 111 17.65 -18.46 11.27
C GLY A 111 18.59 -17.63 10.42
N ASN A 112 18.07 -16.91 9.43
CA ASN A 112 18.87 -16.03 8.54
C ASN A 112 20.17 -16.70 8.03
N PRO A 113 20.08 -17.83 7.31
CA PRO A 113 21.25 -18.63 6.96
C PRO A 113 22.25 -17.88 6.07
N LYS A 114 21.78 -16.86 5.33
CA LYS A 114 22.63 -16.01 4.50
C LYS A 114 23.15 -14.77 5.20
N LYS A 115 22.80 -14.59 6.50
CA LYS A 115 23.24 -13.45 7.31
C LYS A 115 22.96 -12.10 6.63
N ILE A 116 21.72 -11.91 6.15
CA ILE A 116 21.26 -10.64 5.61
C ILE A 116 21.00 -9.70 6.77
N LEU A 117 21.82 -8.67 6.91
CA LEU A 117 21.76 -7.71 8.01
C LEU A 117 21.48 -6.29 7.50
N ASP A 118 21.84 -6.01 6.24
CA ASP A 118 21.73 -4.69 5.67
C ASP A 118 21.47 -4.76 4.16
N TRP A 119 21.15 -3.63 3.54
CA TRP A 119 20.89 -3.49 2.10
C TRP A 119 22.05 -3.95 1.24
N SER A 120 23.30 -3.71 1.65
CA SER A 120 24.50 -4.16 0.95
C SER A 120 24.61 -5.68 0.83
N ASP A 121 24.03 -6.43 1.76
CA ASP A 121 24.01 -7.89 1.70
C ASP A 121 23.16 -8.42 0.54
N LEU A 122 22.17 -7.61 0.09
CA LEU A 122 21.31 -7.96 -1.03
C LEU A 122 22.00 -7.90 -2.39
N LEU A 123 23.20 -7.29 -2.45
CA LEU A 123 23.99 -7.18 -3.67
C LEU A 123 24.86 -8.41 -3.97
N ARG A 124 24.97 -9.33 -3.01
CA ARG A 124 25.81 -10.53 -3.15
C ARG A 124 25.23 -11.47 -4.20
N ASN A 125 26.11 -12.12 -4.96
CA ASN A 125 25.71 -13.02 -6.04
C ASN A 125 25.00 -14.30 -5.58
N ASP A 126 25.11 -14.67 -4.30
CA ASP A 126 24.44 -15.81 -3.71
C ASP A 126 23.05 -15.46 -3.14
N VAL A 127 22.61 -14.20 -3.24
CA VAL A 127 21.34 -13.71 -2.69
C VAL A 127 20.35 -13.47 -3.83
N GLY A 128 19.20 -14.14 -3.76
CA GLY A 128 18.05 -13.82 -4.60
C GLY A 128 17.04 -12.99 -3.83
N VAL A 129 16.48 -11.96 -4.45
CA VAL A 129 15.53 -11.03 -3.88
C VAL A 129 14.15 -11.23 -4.52
N ILE A 130 13.10 -11.21 -3.73
CA ILE A 130 11.72 -11.11 -4.20
C ILE A 130 11.19 -9.77 -3.72
N THR A 131 10.69 -8.96 -4.65
CA THR A 131 10.09 -7.65 -4.35
C THR A 131 8.91 -7.40 -5.27
N PRO A 132 7.92 -6.62 -4.87
CA PRO A 132 6.88 -6.22 -5.80
C PRO A 132 7.39 -5.21 -6.83
N ASN A 133 6.62 -5.05 -7.91
CA ASN A 133 6.96 -4.16 -9.02
C ASN A 133 6.62 -2.70 -8.67
N PRO A 134 7.57 -1.76 -8.73
CA PRO A 134 7.31 -0.33 -8.44
C PRO A 134 6.30 0.33 -9.39
N LYS A 135 6.06 -0.24 -10.57
CA LYS A 135 5.05 0.28 -11.49
C LYS A 135 3.61 0.03 -11.03
N THR A 136 3.38 -1.00 -10.21
CA THR A 136 2.03 -1.41 -9.78
C THR A 136 1.83 -1.34 -8.28
N SER A 137 2.90 -1.46 -7.49
CA SER A 137 2.89 -1.57 -6.04
C SER A 137 3.48 -0.34 -5.37
N GLY A 138 2.70 0.30 -4.49
CA GLY A 138 3.20 1.36 -3.62
C GLY A 138 4.23 0.87 -2.61
N GLY A 139 4.07 -0.35 -2.08
CA GLY A 139 5.09 -0.98 -1.23
C GLY A 139 6.43 -1.14 -1.92
N ALA A 140 6.42 -1.47 -3.22
CA ALA A 140 7.65 -1.56 -4.01
C ALA A 140 8.33 -0.21 -4.22
N ARG A 141 7.56 0.87 -4.36
CA ARG A 141 8.12 2.24 -4.42
C ARG A 141 8.82 2.61 -3.12
N TRP A 142 8.22 2.26 -1.98
CA TRP A 142 8.86 2.45 -0.68
C TRP A 142 10.11 1.58 -0.52
N ASN A 143 10.13 0.33 -1.01
CA ASN A 143 11.33 -0.50 -1.04
C ASN A 143 12.45 0.16 -1.85
N TYR A 144 12.11 0.67 -3.04
CA TYR A 144 13.06 1.37 -3.90
C TYR A 144 13.63 2.63 -3.21
N LEU A 145 12.75 3.47 -2.66
CA LEU A 145 13.16 4.70 -1.96
C LEU A 145 14.01 4.40 -0.72
N ALA A 146 13.70 3.35 0.02
CA ALA A 146 14.50 2.96 1.18
C ALA A 146 15.90 2.46 0.77
N ALA A 147 15.99 1.68 -0.32
CA ALA A 147 17.28 1.27 -0.87
C ALA A 147 18.09 2.47 -1.40
N TRP A 148 17.42 3.41 -2.07
CA TRP A 148 18.03 4.64 -2.54
C TRP A 148 18.57 5.49 -1.39
N ALA A 149 17.76 5.74 -0.36
CA ALA A 149 18.17 6.51 0.81
C ALA A 149 19.34 5.87 1.57
N TYR A 150 19.39 4.54 1.63
CA TYR A 150 20.55 3.84 2.16
C TYR A 150 21.81 4.07 1.32
N ALA A 151 21.71 3.92 0.02
CA ALA A 151 22.84 4.12 -0.91
C ALA A 151 23.30 5.59 -0.93
N ASP A 152 22.37 6.54 -0.88
CA ASP A 152 22.66 7.98 -0.79
C ASP A 152 23.53 8.28 0.44
N LYS A 153 23.14 7.76 1.59
CA LYS A 153 23.94 7.90 2.81
C LYS A 153 25.28 7.19 2.71
N LEU A 154 25.34 6.00 2.09
CA LEU A 154 26.56 5.22 1.93
C LEU A 154 27.59 5.91 1.04
N TYR A 155 27.11 6.54 -0.04
CA TYR A 155 27.94 7.17 -1.08
C TYR A 155 27.97 8.69 -1.00
N ASN A 156 27.47 9.29 0.09
CA ASN A 156 27.45 10.75 0.33
C ASN A 156 26.86 11.56 -0.85
N GLY A 157 25.77 11.08 -1.44
CA GLY A 157 25.07 11.76 -2.53
C GLY A 157 25.67 11.55 -3.93
N ASP A 158 26.64 10.66 -4.10
CA ASP A 158 27.17 10.31 -5.43
C ASP A 158 26.12 9.52 -6.23
N GLU A 159 25.39 10.20 -7.09
CA GLU A 159 24.28 9.65 -7.86
C GLU A 159 24.71 8.47 -8.74
N THR A 160 25.90 8.52 -9.34
CA THR A 160 26.42 7.43 -10.17
C THR A 160 26.61 6.14 -9.36
N GLN A 161 27.11 6.23 -8.13
CA GLN A 161 27.28 5.10 -7.25
C GLN A 161 25.94 4.61 -6.69
N ILE A 162 25.00 5.51 -6.40
CA ILE A 162 23.65 5.18 -5.97
C ILE A 162 22.92 4.38 -7.06
N GLU A 163 22.94 4.86 -8.30
CA GLU A 163 22.33 4.16 -9.44
C GLU A 163 22.95 2.78 -9.67
N ALA A 164 24.29 2.68 -9.58
CA ALA A 164 24.98 1.40 -9.68
C ALA A 164 24.56 0.42 -8.58
N PHE A 165 24.39 0.91 -7.34
CA PHE A 165 23.88 0.12 -6.22
C PHE A 165 22.47 -0.40 -6.49
N ILE A 166 21.55 0.46 -6.89
CA ILE A 166 20.17 0.10 -7.22
C ILE A 166 20.12 -0.88 -8.38
N LYS A 167 20.89 -0.62 -9.44
CA LYS A 167 20.98 -1.54 -10.56
C LYS A 167 21.42 -2.93 -10.12
N LYS A 168 22.48 -3.02 -9.29
CA LYS A 168 22.99 -4.29 -8.77
C LYS A 168 21.98 -5.00 -7.89
N LEU A 169 21.25 -4.29 -7.06
CA LEU A 169 20.16 -4.84 -6.26
C LEU A 169 19.09 -5.48 -7.16
N TYR A 170 18.66 -4.80 -8.21
CA TYR A 170 17.64 -5.30 -9.12
C TYR A 170 18.11 -6.42 -10.03
N GLU A 171 19.41 -6.56 -10.29
CA GLU A 171 19.98 -7.74 -10.96
C GLU A 171 19.79 -9.03 -10.15
N ASN A 172 19.68 -8.92 -8.81
CA ASN A 172 19.41 -10.04 -7.92
C ASN A 172 17.91 -10.33 -7.73
N VAL A 173 17.03 -9.54 -8.34
CA VAL A 173 15.58 -9.73 -8.22
C VAL A 173 15.14 -10.89 -9.10
N LEU A 174 14.63 -11.94 -8.48
CA LEU A 174 14.14 -13.15 -9.14
C LEU A 174 12.66 -13.04 -9.54
N VAL A 175 11.87 -12.30 -8.74
CA VAL A 175 10.43 -12.13 -8.97
C VAL A 175 10.05 -10.68 -8.69
N LEU A 176 9.30 -10.09 -9.62
CA LEU A 176 8.60 -8.82 -9.50
C LEU A 176 7.10 -9.11 -9.46
N ASP A 177 6.54 -9.24 -8.25
CA ASP A 177 5.11 -9.46 -8.08
C ASP A 177 4.31 -8.15 -8.29
N SER A 178 3.02 -8.25 -8.56
CA SER A 178 2.15 -7.10 -8.76
C SER A 178 1.89 -6.30 -7.48
N GLY A 179 2.04 -6.92 -6.29
CA GLY A 179 1.79 -6.31 -4.99
C GLY A 179 2.66 -6.89 -3.88
N ALA A 180 2.75 -6.16 -2.76
CA ALA A 180 3.60 -6.53 -1.62
C ALA A 180 3.17 -7.87 -0.97
N ARG A 181 1.85 -8.14 -0.91
CA ARG A 181 1.34 -9.40 -0.38
C ARG A 181 1.80 -10.59 -1.22
N GLY A 182 1.62 -10.53 -2.54
CA GLY A 182 2.08 -11.57 -3.44
C GLY A 182 3.58 -11.83 -3.30
N ALA A 183 4.40 -10.80 -3.31
CA ALA A 183 5.84 -10.91 -3.11
C ALA A 183 6.24 -11.56 -1.76
N THR A 184 5.43 -11.35 -0.71
CA THR A 184 5.70 -11.93 0.64
C THR A 184 5.31 -13.41 0.72
N THR A 185 4.35 -13.86 -0.10
CA THR A 185 3.82 -15.22 -0.09
C THR A 185 4.42 -16.13 -1.16
N SER A 186 5.26 -15.58 -2.06
CA SER A 186 6.03 -16.30 -3.06
C SER A 186 7.26 -16.95 -2.44
#